data_908fc3c179ac6451b706f2642cbe6b1b
#
_entry.id   908fc3c179ac6451b706f2642cbe6b1b
#
_cell.length_a   1.000
_cell.length_b   1.000
_cell.length_c   1.000
_cell.angle_alpha   90.00
_cell.angle_beta   90.00
_cell.angle_gamma   90.00
#
_symmetry.space_group_name_H-M   'P 1'
#
loop_
_entity.id
_entity.type
_entity.pdbx_description
1 polymer ?
#
loop_
_entity_poly.entity_id
_entity_poly.type
_entity_poly.pdbx_seq_one_letter_code
_entity_poly.pdbx_strand_id
1 'polypeptide(L)'
;MPSEFGQHNVEIQANSAHWRRKPLLRKVYQAFYEEIDMELRHDLDGATVEIGSGIGNLKSVVPAAIATDIFPNPWLDQVENAYALTFPNESVANLILFDVWHHLEYPGTALAEFHRVLRKGGRLVIFDPAMGLLGRIVYGVFHHEPLALGKEIRWSAPPNFSSTDMTYYAAQGNAQRVFFSNEFIARLAAWSVVRRSRFAGLTYVGSGGFSGPQLYPEKLYRAIHVLDRVANWVPSLFATRLLVALEKN
;
A
#
# COMPACT_ATOMS: atom_id res chain seq x y z
N MET A 1 -15.45 -20.47 -13.81
CA MET A 1 -14.44 -19.40 -13.71
C MET A 1 -13.72 -19.59 -12.38
N PRO A 2 -12.39 -19.41 -12.27
CA PRO A 2 -11.76 -19.38 -10.97
C PRO A 2 -12.44 -18.31 -10.11
N SER A 3 -12.63 -18.57 -8.82
CA SER A 3 -13.08 -17.50 -7.89
C SER A 3 -12.12 -16.31 -8.01
N GLU A 4 -12.59 -15.08 -7.78
CA GLU A 4 -11.73 -13.87 -7.80
C GLU A 4 -10.47 -14.04 -6.93
N PHE A 5 -10.60 -14.78 -5.85
CA PHE A 5 -9.51 -15.21 -4.97
C PHE A 5 -8.50 -16.17 -5.64
N GLY A 6 -8.97 -17.10 -6.50
CA GLY A 6 -8.10 -17.97 -7.27
C GLY A 6 -7.26 -17.21 -8.31
N GLN A 7 -7.81 -16.14 -8.88
CA GLN A 7 -7.11 -15.25 -9.80
C GLN A 7 -6.00 -14.47 -9.10
N HIS A 8 -6.26 -13.93 -7.90
CA HIS A 8 -5.27 -13.21 -7.10
C HIS A 8 -4.04 -14.08 -6.74
N ASN A 9 -4.26 -15.34 -6.34
CA ASN A 9 -3.16 -16.27 -6.10
C ASN A 9 -2.29 -16.54 -7.34
N VAL A 10 -2.89 -16.60 -8.52
CA VAL A 10 -2.15 -16.74 -9.79
C VAL A 10 -1.32 -15.48 -10.05
N GLU A 11 -1.86 -14.30 -9.77
CA GLU A 11 -1.15 -13.02 -9.91
C GLU A 11 0.05 -12.91 -8.96
N ILE A 12 -0.10 -13.31 -7.69
CA ILE A 12 1.02 -13.35 -6.72
C ILE A 12 2.15 -14.25 -7.23
N GLN A 13 1.84 -15.44 -7.76
CA GLN A 13 2.85 -16.33 -8.32
C GLN A 13 3.53 -15.73 -9.56
N ALA A 14 2.76 -15.11 -10.45
CA ALA A 14 3.30 -14.40 -11.62
C ALA A 14 4.22 -13.24 -11.19
N ASN A 15 3.84 -12.50 -10.15
CA ASN A 15 4.63 -11.41 -9.57
C ASN A 15 6.01 -11.89 -9.09
N SER A 16 6.11 -13.07 -8.47
CA SER A 16 7.39 -13.67 -8.08
C SER A 16 8.31 -13.93 -9.28
N ALA A 17 7.76 -14.39 -10.41
CA ALA A 17 8.54 -14.61 -11.64
C ALA A 17 9.02 -13.29 -12.27
N HIS A 18 8.15 -12.27 -12.30
CA HIS A 18 8.51 -10.93 -12.78
C HIS A 18 9.56 -10.27 -11.90
N TRP A 19 9.43 -10.38 -10.59
CA TRP A 19 10.40 -9.88 -9.62
C TRP A 19 11.81 -10.40 -9.88
N ARG A 20 11.94 -11.71 -10.13
CA ARG A 20 13.26 -12.32 -10.42
C ARG A 20 13.86 -11.83 -11.73
N ARG A 21 13.04 -11.54 -12.75
CA ARG A 21 13.49 -11.18 -14.10
C ARG A 21 13.76 -9.69 -14.31
N LYS A 22 13.25 -8.81 -13.42
CA LYS A 22 13.31 -7.34 -13.59
C LYS A 22 14.19 -6.69 -12.50
N PRO A 23 15.52 -6.60 -12.69
CA PRO A 23 16.41 -5.92 -11.72
C PRO A 23 16.03 -4.46 -11.47
N LEU A 24 15.61 -3.75 -12.53
CA LEU A 24 15.15 -2.37 -12.44
C LEU A 24 13.92 -2.24 -11.52
N LEU A 25 12.95 -3.15 -11.62
CA LEU A 25 11.77 -3.16 -10.76
C LEU A 25 12.17 -3.33 -9.28
N ARG A 26 13.08 -4.28 -8.98
CA ARG A 26 13.59 -4.47 -7.62
C ARG A 26 14.21 -3.20 -7.05
N LYS A 27 14.99 -2.48 -7.86
CA LYS A 27 15.63 -1.22 -7.45
C LYS A 27 14.62 -0.11 -7.17
N VAL A 28 13.56 -0.01 -7.95
CA VAL A 28 12.46 0.93 -7.73
C VAL A 28 11.73 0.60 -6.42
N TYR A 29 11.39 -0.68 -6.21
CA TYR A 29 10.69 -1.10 -5.00
C TYR A 29 11.55 -0.97 -3.74
N GLN A 30 12.86 -1.26 -3.85
CA GLN A 30 13.79 -1.00 -2.75
C GLN A 30 13.73 0.46 -2.30
N ALA A 31 13.74 1.41 -3.23
CA ALA A 31 13.61 2.83 -2.89
C ALA A 31 12.25 3.16 -2.23
N PHE A 32 11.16 2.50 -2.62
CA PHE A 32 9.86 2.65 -1.96
C PHE A 32 9.87 2.06 -0.53
N TYR A 33 10.49 0.90 -0.35
CA TYR A 33 10.61 0.28 0.98
C TYR A 33 11.52 1.09 1.91
N GLU A 34 12.57 1.73 1.39
CA GLU A 34 13.41 2.66 2.14
C GLU A 34 12.62 3.90 2.60
N GLU A 35 11.72 4.45 1.75
CA GLU A 35 10.78 5.53 2.14
C GLU A 35 9.80 5.10 3.24
N ILE A 36 9.35 3.85 3.22
CA ILE A 36 8.49 3.28 4.26
C ILE A 36 9.27 3.10 5.55
N ASP A 37 10.48 2.53 5.48
CA ASP A 37 11.33 2.24 6.64
C ASP A 37 11.67 3.51 7.45
N MET A 38 11.88 4.65 6.76
CA MET A 38 12.10 5.95 7.40
C MET A 38 10.92 6.43 8.28
N GLU A 39 9.72 5.90 8.06
CA GLU A 39 8.52 6.27 8.84
C GLU A 39 8.24 5.32 9.99
N LEU A 40 8.96 4.20 10.09
CA LEU A 40 8.75 3.22 11.14
C LEU A 40 9.29 3.68 12.50
N ARG A 41 8.69 3.19 13.56
CA ARG A 41 9.14 3.37 14.93
C ARG A 41 10.09 2.23 15.31
N HIS A 42 11.37 2.44 15.05
CA HIS A 42 12.44 1.50 15.43
C HIS A 42 12.77 1.55 16.93
N ASP A 43 12.32 2.60 17.63
CA ASP A 43 12.53 2.86 19.04
C ASP A 43 11.37 2.36 19.92
N LEU A 44 10.29 1.86 19.33
CA LEU A 44 9.11 1.36 20.03
C LEU A 44 9.08 -0.17 20.01
N ASP A 45 9.03 -0.79 21.21
CA ASP A 45 8.85 -2.24 21.31
C ASP A 45 7.53 -2.71 20.70
N GLY A 46 7.55 -3.84 20.03
CA GLY A 46 6.37 -4.45 19.40
C GLY A 46 6.66 -4.99 18.02
N ALA A 47 5.71 -5.72 17.47
CA ALA A 47 5.84 -6.29 16.13
C ALA A 47 5.82 -5.19 15.05
N THR A 48 6.56 -5.40 13.97
CA THR A 48 6.38 -4.69 12.69
C THR A 48 5.69 -5.66 11.73
N VAL A 49 4.52 -5.30 11.23
CA VAL A 49 3.65 -6.19 10.45
C VAL A 49 3.33 -5.55 9.10
N GLU A 50 3.52 -6.29 8.03
CA GLU A 50 3.06 -5.91 6.69
C GLU A 50 1.76 -6.65 6.38
N ILE A 51 0.71 -5.90 6.10
CA ILE A 51 -0.61 -6.41 5.69
C ILE A 51 -0.67 -6.43 4.16
N GLY A 52 -1.03 -7.57 3.56
CA GLY A 52 -1.08 -7.75 2.10
C GLY A 52 0.32 -7.82 1.48
N SER A 53 1.22 -8.58 2.09
CA SER A 53 2.63 -8.67 1.68
C SER A 53 2.85 -9.31 0.30
N GLY A 54 1.86 -9.99 -0.25
CA GLY A 54 2.02 -10.72 -1.51
C GLY A 54 3.20 -11.69 -1.47
N ILE A 55 4.31 -11.34 -2.13
CA ILE A 55 5.54 -12.16 -2.16
C ILE A 55 6.58 -11.78 -1.08
N GLY A 56 6.22 -10.97 -0.08
CA GLY A 56 7.05 -10.67 1.10
C GLY A 56 8.32 -9.86 0.81
N ASN A 57 8.33 -9.03 -0.21
CA ASN A 57 9.53 -8.34 -0.67
C ASN A 57 10.04 -7.24 0.27
N LEU A 58 9.16 -6.67 1.11
CA LEU A 58 9.53 -5.65 2.10
C LEU A 58 10.64 -6.13 3.04
N LYS A 59 10.71 -7.44 3.32
CA LYS A 59 11.77 -8.03 4.15
C LYS A 59 13.19 -7.79 3.63
N SER A 60 13.35 -7.41 2.37
CA SER A 60 14.66 -7.02 1.82
C SER A 60 15.22 -5.73 2.43
N VAL A 61 14.35 -4.87 3.00
CA VAL A 61 14.71 -3.61 3.67
C VAL A 61 14.35 -3.66 5.16
N VAL A 62 13.23 -4.27 5.51
CA VAL A 62 12.75 -4.44 6.89
C VAL A 62 12.73 -5.94 7.25
N PRO A 63 13.89 -6.56 7.55
CA PRO A 63 14.00 -8.02 7.75
C PRO A 63 13.14 -8.57 8.89
N ALA A 64 12.87 -7.74 9.91
CA ALA A 64 12.06 -8.09 11.07
C ALA A 64 10.54 -8.00 10.81
N ALA A 65 10.10 -7.53 9.64
CA ALA A 65 8.69 -7.45 9.32
C ALA A 65 8.05 -8.84 9.27
N ILE A 66 6.91 -8.98 9.92
CA ILE A 66 6.03 -10.16 9.80
C ILE A 66 5.22 -9.96 8.52
N ALA A 67 5.50 -10.79 7.51
CA ALA A 67 4.80 -10.75 6.24
C ALA A 67 3.45 -11.46 6.36
N THR A 68 2.36 -10.74 6.10
CA THR A 68 1.01 -11.29 6.20
C THR A 68 0.17 -10.97 4.96
N ASP A 69 -0.76 -11.85 4.65
CA ASP A 69 -1.74 -11.64 3.59
C ASP A 69 -3.03 -12.40 3.94
N ILE A 70 -4.14 -12.02 3.34
CA ILE A 70 -5.39 -12.76 3.51
C ILE A 70 -5.36 -14.11 2.76
N PHE A 71 -4.52 -14.22 1.73
CA PHE A 71 -4.37 -15.43 0.93
C PHE A 71 -3.11 -16.18 1.32
N PRO A 72 -3.22 -17.44 1.80
CA PRO A 72 -2.07 -18.23 2.16
C PRO A 72 -1.16 -18.47 0.95
N ASN A 73 0.12 -18.19 1.12
CA ASN A 73 1.16 -18.43 0.13
C ASN A 73 2.50 -18.73 0.82
N PRO A 74 3.52 -19.29 0.10
CA PRO A 74 4.75 -19.76 0.73
C PRO A 74 5.69 -18.66 1.23
N TRP A 75 5.43 -17.39 0.99
CA TRP A 75 6.29 -16.26 1.38
C TRP A 75 5.81 -15.55 2.65
N LEU A 76 4.65 -15.96 3.20
CA LEU A 76 4.08 -15.39 4.42
C LEU A 76 4.63 -16.04 5.67
N ASP A 77 4.66 -15.27 6.74
CA ASP A 77 4.85 -15.78 8.09
C ASP A 77 3.52 -16.24 8.70
N GLN A 78 2.42 -15.53 8.40
CA GLN A 78 1.06 -15.89 8.84
C GLN A 78 -0.02 -15.30 7.94
N VAL A 79 -1.23 -15.84 8.04
CA VAL A 79 -2.41 -15.34 7.34
C VAL A 79 -3.14 -14.34 8.23
N GLU A 80 -3.44 -13.14 7.71
CA GLU A 80 -4.14 -12.09 8.44
C GLU A 80 -5.21 -11.42 7.60
N ASN A 81 -6.27 -10.98 8.27
CA ASN A 81 -7.33 -10.19 7.68
C ASN A 81 -7.31 -8.78 8.28
N ALA A 82 -7.22 -7.74 7.44
CA ALA A 82 -7.17 -6.34 7.85
C ALA A 82 -8.37 -5.90 8.74
N TYR A 83 -9.48 -6.61 8.71
CA TYR A 83 -10.67 -6.32 9.53
C TYR A 83 -10.75 -7.14 10.82
N ALA A 84 -9.87 -8.14 11.01
CA ALA A 84 -9.87 -9.02 12.17
C ALA A 84 -8.46 -9.62 12.36
N LEU A 85 -7.53 -8.79 12.82
CA LEU A 85 -6.14 -9.19 13.05
C LEU A 85 -6.02 -10.08 14.27
N THR A 86 -5.22 -11.14 14.18
CA THR A 86 -5.00 -12.06 15.30
C THR A 86 -4.07 -11.49 16.39
N PHE A 87 -3.40 -10.37 16.12
CA PHE A 87 -2.52 -9.70 17.07
C PHE A 87 -3.29 -9.19 18.31
N PRO A 88 -2.73 -9.33 19.52
CA PRO A 88 -3.29 -8.76 20.73
C PRO A 88 -3.42 -7.22 20.65
N ASN A 89 -4.28 -6.66 21.50
CA ASN A 89 -4.36 -5.21 21.66
C ASN A 89 -2.98 -4.65 22.03
N GLU A 90 -2.60 -3.52 21.42
CA GLU A 90 -1.36 -2.79 21.74
C GLU A 90 -0.09 -3.63 21.73
N SER A 91 0.01 -4.58 20.79
CA SER A 91 1.17 -5.46 20.62
C SER A 91 2.06 -5.10 19.42
N VAL A 92 1.55 -4.28 18.50
CA VAL A 92 2.19 -3.92 17.23
C VAL A 92 2.77 -2.50 17.32
N ALA A 93 4.05 -2.33 16.96
CA ALA A 93 4.71 -1.03 16.88
C ALA A 93 4.46 -0.37 15.51
N ASN A 94 4.46 -1.16 14.44
CA ASN A 94 4.28 -0.66 13.08
C ASN A 94 3.37 -1.58 12.28
N LEU A 95 2.39 -0.98 11.59
CA LEU A 95 1.59 -1.61 10.54
C LEU A 95 1.93 -0.97 9.20
N ILE A 96 2.16 -1.78 8.18
CA ILE A 96 2.54 -1.35 6.85
C ILE A 96 1.53 -1.89 5.85
N LEU A 97 0.99 -1.02 5.00
CA LEU A 97 0.14 -1.35 3.87
C LEU A 97 0.80 -0.84 2.60
N PHE A 98 1.30 -1.76 1.78
CA PHE A 98 1.88 -1.44 0.47
C PHE A 98 0.96 -1.95 -0.65
N ASP A 99 0.33 -1.04 -1.39
CA ASP A 99 -0.69 -1.34 -2.42
C ASP A 99 -1.88 -2.17 -1.88
N VAL A 100 -2.35 -1.84 -0.67
CA VAL A 100 -3.44 -2.57 0.02
C VAL A 100 -4.60 -1.66 0.40
N TRP A 101 -4.36 -0.39 0.73
CA TRP A 101 -5.43 0.50 1.20
C TRP A 101 -6.60 0.60 0.23
N HIS A 102 -6.33 0.65 -1.05
CA HIS A 102 -7.35 0.74 -2.08
C HIS A 102 -8.22 -0.52 -2.23
N HIS A 103 -7.83 -1.63 -1.58
CA HIS A 103 -8.63 -2.85 -1.47
C HIS A 103 -9.52 -2.89 -0.21
N LEU A 104 -9.41 -1.89 0.67
CA LEU A 104 -10.27 -1.82 1.86
C LEU A 104 -11.62 -1.20 1.51
N GLU A 105 -12.65 -2.03 1.43
CA GLU A 105 -14.02 -1.60 1.17
C GLU A 105 -14.59 -0.71 2.28
N TYR A 106 -14.20 -1.01 3.54
CA TYR A 106 -14.63 -0.33 4.77
C TYR A 106 -13.42 0.24 5.53
N PRO A 107 -12.78 1.30 5.03
CA PRO A 107 -11.51 1.77 5.57
C PRO A 107 -11.57 2.22 7.03
N GLY A 108 -12.73 2.73 7.50
CA GLY A 108 -12.90 3.10 8.90
C GLY A 108 -12.96 1.88 9.83
N THR A 109 -13.56 0.78 9.39
CA THR A 109 -13.55 -0.49 10.15
C THR A 109 -12.13 -1.04 10.25
N ALA A 110 -11.37 -1.03 9.16
CA ALA A 110 -9.97 -1.44 9.18
C ALA A 110 -9.12 -0.52 10.07
N LEU A 111 -9.32 0.80 10.01
CA LEU A 111 -8.62 1.75 10.90
C LEU A 111 -8.91 1.51 12.37
N ALA A 112 -10.13 1.12 12.74
CA ALA A 112 -10.46 0.77 14.11
C ALA A 112 -9.70 -0.48 14.59
N GLU A 113 -9.57 -1.47 13.71
CA GLU A 113 -8.80 -2.69 13.98
C GLU A 113 -7.29 -2.41 14.07
N PHE A 114 -6.75 -1.60 13.16
CA PHE A 114 -5.35 -1.15 13.20
C PHE A 114 -5.06 -0.37 14.48
N HIS A 115 -5.98 0.51 14.89
CA HIS A 115 -5.86 1.24 16.14
C HIS A 115 -5.89 0.30 17.37
N ARG A 116 -6.68 -0.76 17.34
CA ARG A 116 -6.74 -1.74 18.43
C ARG A 116 -5.39 -2.43 18.65
N VAL A 117 -4.75 -2.90 17.58
CA VAL A 117 -3.51 -3.69 17.68
C VAL A 117 -2.26 -2.84 17.84
N LEU A 118 -2.25 -1.61 17.32
CA LEU A 118 -1.11 -0.70 17.46
C LEU A 118 -0.94 -0.26 18.91
N ARG A 119 0.29 -0.16 19.34
CA ARG A 119 0.67 0.51 20.58
C ARG A 119 0.42 2.01 20.48
N LYS A 120 0.25 2.68 21.59
CA LYS A 120 0.27 4.15 21.65
C LYS A 120 1.60 4.65 21.12
N GLY A 121 1.56 5.64 20.21
CA GLY A 121 2.73 6.12 19.46
C GLY A 121 3.21 5.18 18.35
N GLY A 122 2.52 4.05 18.12
CA GLY A 122 2.80 3.15 16.99
C GLY A 122 2.36 3.75 15.66
N ARG A 123 2.97 3.28 14.57
CA ARG A 123 2.79 3.82 13.21
C ARG A 123 1.95 2.92 12.32
N LEU A 124 1.05 3.56 11.57
CA LEU A 124 0.42 2.99 10.39
C LEU A 124 1.01 3.70 9.17
N VAL A 125 1.74 2.95 8.34
CA VAL A 125 2.37 3.47 7.12
C VAL A 125 1.66 2.88 5.91
N ILE A 126 1.11 3.75 5.07
CA ILE A 126 0.35 3.40 3.87
C ILE A 126 1.12 3.92 2.66
N PHE A 127 1.46 3.03 1.73
CA PHE A 127 2.03 3.35 0.42
C PHE A 127 1.08 2.84 -0.66
N ASP A 128 0.50 3.76 -1.46
CA ASP A 128 -0.64 3.42 -2.31
C ASP A 128 -0.63 4.27 -3.61
N PRO A 129 -1.44 3.96 -4.62
CA PRO A 129 -1.58 4.78 -5.82
C PRO A 129 -1.99 6.22 -5.54
N ALA A 130 -1.39 7.15 -6.27
CA ALA A 130 -1.77 8.57 -6.28
C ALA A 130 -2.38 8.98 -7.61
N MET A 131 -3.35 9.89 -7.55
CA MET A 131 -4.21 10.30 -8.66
C MET A 131 -3.83 11.69 -9.21
N GLY A 132 -2.53 11.94 -9.43
CA GLY A 132 -2.09 13.01 -10.34
C GLY A 132 -2.58 12.72 -11.76
N LEU A 133 -2.42 13.67 -12.69
CA LEU A 133 -2.84 13.43 -14.07
C LEU A 133 -2.17 12.17 -14.67
N LEU A 134 -0.85 12.02 -14.47
CA LEU A 134 -0.12 10.83 -14.89
C LEU A 134 -0.65 9.56 -14.19
N GLY A 135 -0.91 9.60 -12.88
CA GLY A 135 -1.48 8.48 -12.14
C GLY A 135 -2.84 8.04 -12.69
N ARG A 136 -3.72 9.01 -13.01
CA ARG A 136 -5.02 8.70 -13.63
C ARG A 136 -4.88 8.04 -15.00
N ILE A 137 -3.90 8.45 -15.80
CA ILE A 137 -3.61 7.82 -17.10
C ILE A 137 -3.08 6.40 -16.88
N VAL A 138 -2.07 6.23 -16.02
CA VAL A 138 -1.44 4.93 -15.77
C VAL A 138 -2.44 3.93 -15.23
N TYR A 139 -3.14 4.27 -14.15
CA TYR A 139 -4.08 3.35 -13.52
C TYR A 139 -5.43 3.25 -14.25
N GLY A 140 -5.84 4.28 -14.99
CA GLY A 140 -7.10 4.24 -15.71
C GLY A 140 -7.03 3.56 -17.08
N VAL A 141 -5.84 3.51 -17.70
CA VAL A 141 -5.67 2.95 -19.06
C VAL A 141 -4.93 1.61 -19.02
N PHE A 142 -3.92 1.47 -18.15
CA PHE A 142 -3.01 0.32 -18.16
C PHE A 142 -3.24 -0.64 -16.97
N HIS A 143 -4.16 -0.32 -16.06
CA HIS A 143 -4.49 -1.16 -14.92
C HIS A 143 -5.95 -1.64 -15.04
N HIS A 144 -6.23 -2.87 -14.60
CA HIS A 144 -7.57 -3.45 -14.70
C HIS A 144 -8.52 -2.99 -13.58
N GLU A 145 -7.98 -2.44 -12.49
CA GLU A 145 -8.77 -1.99 -11.35
C GLU A 145 -9.31 -0.56 -11.54
N PRO A 146 -10.54 -0.29 -11.04
CA PRO A 146 -11.18 1.00 -11.23
C PRO A 146 -10.50 2.11 -10.41
N LEU A 147 -10.41 3.31 -10.98
CA LEU A 147 -9.95 4.51 -10.23
C LEU A 147 -10.91 4.90 -9.10
N ALA A 148 -12.20 4.67 -9.29
CA ALA A 148 -13.29 4.93 -8.34
C ALA A 148 -13.31 6.35 -7.73
N LEU A 149 -12.88 7.38 -8.48
CA LEU A 149 -12.74 8.76 -7.99
C LEU A 149 -14.07 9.40 -7.55
N GLY A 150 -15.18 9.00 -8.15
CA GLY A 150 -16.53 9.48 -7.81
C GLY A 150 -17.38 8.47 -7.03
N LYS A 151 -16.85 7.28 -6.74
CA LYS A 151 -17.60 6.25 -6.01
C LYS A 151 -17.64 6.61 -4.52
N GLU A 152 -18.79 6.42 -3.87
CA GLU A 152 -18.91 6.60 -2.42
C GLU A 152 -17.91 5.71 -1.67
N ILE A 153 -17.23 6.27 -0.66
CA ILE A 153 -16.39 5.53 0.27
C ILE A 153 -17.28 5.06 1.43
N ARG A 154 -17.58 3.78 1.45
CA ARG A 154 -18.29 3.15 2.57
C ARG A 154 -17.36 3.06 3.77
N TRP A 155 -17.44 4.07 4.66
CA TRP A 155 -16.47 4.21 5.76
C TRP A 155 -16.49 3.05 6.73
N SER A 156 -17.68 2.63 7.16
CA SER A 156 -17.86 1.56 8.14
C SER A 156 -18.60 0.37 7.53
N ALA A 157 -18.22 -0.82 7.94
CA ALA A 157 -18.91 -2.04 7.57
C ALA A 157 -20.35 -2.05 8.12
N PRO A 158 -21.31 -2.71 7.44
CA PRO A 158 -22.67 -2.87 7.95
C PRO A 158 -22.68 -3.73 9.22
N PRO A 159 -23.72 -3.63 10.06
CA PRO A 159 -23.79 -4.36 11.35
C PRO A 159 -23.64 -5.88 11.24
N ASN A 160 -24.01 -6.47 10.10
CA ASN A 160 -23.94 -7.92 9.86
C ASN A 160 -22.69 -8.33 9.09
N PHE A 161 -21.71 -7.44 8.94
CA PHE A 161 -20.48 -7.74 8.24
C PHE A 161 -19.66 -8.79 9.00
N SER A 162 -19.28 -9.85 8.32
CA SER A 162 -18.27 -10.79 8.76
C SER A 162 -16.99 -10.62 7.95
N SER A 163 -15.85 -10.58 8.61
CA SER A 163 -14.56 -10.53 7.94
C SER A 163 -14.30 -11.75 7.02
N THR A 164 -15.06 -12.84 7.21
CA THR A 164 -15.02 -14.03 6.34
C THR A 164 -15.83 -13.87 5.05
N ASP A 165 -16.74 -12.90 4.98
CA ASP A 165 -17.66 -12.71 3.85
C ASP A 165 -17.16 -11.65 2.87
N MET A 166 -15.86 -11.37 2.88
CA MET A 166 -15.26 -10.38 2.00
C MET A 166 -15.33 -10.81 0.53
N THR A 167 -15.71 -9.85 -0.31
CA THR A 167 -15.56 -9.94 -1.76
C THR A 167 -14.37 -9.09 -2.21
N TYR A 168 -13.85 -9.38 -3.39
CA TYR A 168 -12.79 -8.55 -3.96
C TYR A 168 -13.30 -7.12 -4.18
N TYR A 169 -12.56 -6.15 -3.66
CA TYR A 169 -12.84 -4.73 -3.82
C TYR A 169 -11.58 -4.01 -4.28
N ALA A 170 -11.72 -3.05 -5.20
CA ALA A 170 -10.64 -2.17 -5.59
C ALA A 170 -11.16 -0.76 -5.90
N ALA A 171 -10.41 0.24 -5.45
CA ALA A 171 -10.69 1.66 -5.68
C ALA A 171 -9.38 2.45 -5.56
N GLN A 172 -8.60 2.47 -6.63
CA GLN A 172 -7.23 3.02 -6.70
C GLN A 172 -7.10 4.46 -6.15
N GLY A 173 -8.16 5.27 -6.24
CA GLY A 173 -8.17 6.65 -5.77
C GLY A 173 -8.49 6.83 -4.28
N ASN A 174 -8.85 5.78 -3.54
CA ASN A 174 -9.39 5.92 -2.19
C ASN A 174 -8.37 6.47 -1.18
N ALA A 175 -7.11 6.03 -1.22
CA ALA A 175 -6.08 6.56 -0.33
C ALA A 175 -5.93 8.08 -0.47
N GLN A 176 -5.83 8.58 -1.71
CA GLN A 176 -5.73 10.02 -1.94
C GLN A 176 -6.98 10.77 -1.48
N ARG A 177 -8.18 10.22 -1.70
CA ARG A 177 -9.44 10.85 -1.28
C ARG A 177 -9.56 10.92 0.24
N VAL A 178 -9.16 9.87 0.95
CA VAL A 178 -9.23 9.83 2.42
C VAL A 178 -8.19 10.75 3.06
N PHE A 179 -6.94 10.70 2.60
CA PHE A 179 -5.85 11.35 3.32
C PHE A 179 -5.44 12.73 2.79
N PHE A 180 -5.87 13.11 1.58
CA PHE A 180 -5.49 14.39 0.96
C PHE A 180 -6.68 15.32 0.68
N SER A 181 -7.90 14.96 1.14
CA SER A 181 -9.05 15.85 1.14
C SER A 181 -9.47 16.22 2.56
N ASN A 182 -10.30 17.25 2.70
CA ASN A 182 -10.83 17.65 4.00
C ASN A 182 -12.04 16.81 4.44
N GLU A 183 -12.60 16.01 3.55
CA GLU A 183 -13.84 15.23 3.76
C GLU A 183 -13.72 14.24 4.93
N PHE A 184 -12.54 13.63 5.10
CA PHE A 184 -12.34 12.56 6.08
C PHE A 184 -11.49 12.97 7.29
N ILE A 185 -11.00 14.23 7.37
CA ILE A 185 -10.10 14.67 8.45
C ILE A 185 -10.69 14.40 9.85
N ALA A 186 -11.97 14.74 10.04
CA ALA A 186 -12.64 14.53 11.32
C ALA A 186 -12.71 13.05 11.74
N ARG A 187 -12.69 12.14 10.78
CA ARG A 187 -12.72 10.69 11.00
C ARG A 187 -11.36 10.13 11.40
N LEU A 188 -10.31 10.92 11.30
CA LEU A 188 -8.93 10.57 11.68
C LEU A 188 -8.55 11.15 13.05
N ALA A 189 -9.49 11.59 13.89
CA ALA A 189 -9.22 12.24 15.17
C ALA A 189 -8.43 11.39 16.18
N ALA A 190 -8.49 10.05 16.06
CA ALA A 190 -7.69 9.13 16.88
C ALA A 190 -6.22 8.99 16.40
N TRP A 191 -5.85 9.70 15.33
CA TRP A 191 -4.57 9.60 14.67
C TRP A 191 -3.92 10.97 14.52
N SER A 192 -2.61 11.03 14.75
CA SER A 192 -1.77 12.16 14.35
C SER A 192 -1.18 11.89 12.98
N VAL A 193 -1.35 12.82 12.04
CA VAL A 193 -0.74 12.71 10.71
C VAL A 193 0.70 13.15 10.80
N VAL A 194 1.63 12.21 10.66
CA VAL A 194 3.08 12.47 10.75
C VAL A 194 3.65 12.88 9.39
N ARG A 195 3.26 12.16 8.34
CA ARG A 195 3.68 12.48 6.97
C ARG A 195 2.55 12.24 5.97
N ARG A 196 2.47 13.13 4.98
CA ARG A 196 1.69 12.95 3.76
C ARG A 196 2.53 13.41 2.58
N SER A 197 2.87 12.50 1.69
CA SER A 197 3.70 12.78 0.51
C SER A 197 3.09 12.16 -0.74
N ARG A 198 3.30 12.81 -1.88
CA ARG A 198 2.94 12.29 -3.20
C ARG A 198 4.18 12.30 -4.08
N PHE A 199 4.41 11.21 -4.80
CA PHE A 199 5.61 10.96 -5.60
C PHE A 199 5.23 10.80 -7.07
N ALA A 200 6.05 11.32 -7.95
CA ALA A 200 5.87 11.22 -9.40
C ALA A 200 5.93 9.76 -9.88
N GLY A 201 6.93 9.01 -9.44
CA GLY A 201 7.09 7.61 -9.76
C GLY A 201 7.36 7.34 -11.24
N LEU A 202 8.05 8.25 -11.95
CA LEU A 202 8.47 8.03 -13.34
C LEU A 202 9.37 6.80 -13.47
N THR A 203 10.24 6.57 -12.47
CA THR A 203 11.04 5.36 -12.36
C THR A 203 10.17 4.11 -12.32
N TYR A 204 9.08 4.12 -11.55
CA TYR A 204 8.13 3.03 -11.44
C TYR A 204 7.37 2.81 -12.76
N VAL A 205 6.76 3.85 -13.30
CA VAL A 205 6.00 3.78 -14.56
C VAL A 205 6.91 3.28 -15.70
N GLY A 206 8.12 3.82 -15.82
CA GLY A 206 9.07 3.41 -16.83
C GLY A 206 9.68 2.01 -16.61
N SER A 207 9.64 1.46 -15.38
CA SER A 207 10.01 0.07 -15.12
C SER A 207 8.98 -0.92 -15.66
N GLY A 208 7.76 -0.44 -15.98
CA GLY A 208 6.65 -1.25 -16.43
C GLY A 208 5.97 -2.06 -15.29
N GLY A 209 6.31 -1.79 -14.03
CA GLY A 209 5.77 -2.54 -12.90
C GLY A 209 5.93 -4.05 -13.05
N PHE A 210 5.02 -4.82 -12.47
CA PHE A 210 5.03 -6.27 -12.63
C PHE A 210 4.60 -6.72 -14.03
N SER A 211 3.59 -6.12 -14.63
CA SER A 211 2.92 -6.61 -15.84
C SER A 211 3.40 -5.96 -17.15
N GLY A 212 3.89 -4.71 -17.10
CA GLY A 212 4.25 -3.94 -18.28
C GLY A 212 5.69 -4.15 -18.75
N PRO A 213 6.04 -3.69 -19.96
CA PRO A 213 7.40 -3.72 -20.47
C PRO A 213 8.29 -2.69 -19.76
N GLN A 214 9.57 -3.01 -19.59
CA GLN A 214 10.57 -2.06 -19.12
C GLN A 214 10.91 -1.08 -20.24
N LEU A 215 10.70 0.23 -20.02
CA LEU A 215 10.84 1.28 -21.04
C LEU A 215 12.22 1.92 -21.07
N TYR A 216 13.07 1.69 -20.06
CA TYR A 216 14.44 2.20 -20.02
C TYR A 216 15.41 1.21 -19.38
N PRO A 217 16.70 1.22 -19.78
CA PRO A 217 17.69 0.32 -19.21
C PRO A 217 18.09 0.74 -17.79
N GLU A 218 18.47 -0.21 -16.94
CA GLU A 218 18.82 0.02 -15.53
C GLU A 218 19.87 1.11 -15.31
N LYS A 219 20.85 1.25 -16.22
CA LYS A 219 21.89 2.31 -16.17
C LYS A 219 21.32 3.73 -16.13
N LEU A 220 20.12 3.95 -16.64
CA LEU A 220 19.45 5.26 -16.62
C LEU A 220 18.63 5.50 -15.34
N TYR A 221 18.55 4.54 -14.43
CA TYR A 221 17.75 4.68 -13.19
C TYR A 221 18.05 5.98 -12.46
N ARG A 222 19.33 6.29 -12.23
CA ARG A 222 19.72 7.52 -11.49
C ARG A 222 19.23 8.79 -12.19
N ALA A 223 19.33 8.85 -13.51
CA ALA A 223 18.87 10.01 -14.27
C ALA A 223 17.35 10.17 -14.19
N ILE A 224 16.59 9.06 -14.36
CA ILE A 224 15.13 9.10 -14.24
C ILE A 224 14.70 9.41 -12.80
N HIS A 225 15.43 8.91 -11.79
CA HIS A 225 15.16 9.25 -10.38
C HIS A 225 15.39 10.74 -10.08
N VAL A 226 16.35 11.40 -10.72
CA VAL A 226 16.48 12.86 -10.63
C VAL A 226 15.27 13.55 -11.26
N LEU A 227 14.75 13.04 -12.37
CA LEU A 227 13.52 13.57 -12.97
C LEU A 227 12.30 13.37 -12.05
N ASP A 228 12.20 12.24 -11.32
CA ASP A 228 11.18 12.06 -10.28
C ASP A 228 11.23 13.17 -9.23
N ARG A 229 12.43 13.51 -8.76
CA ARG A 229 12.60 14.57 -7.76
C ARG A 229 12.12 15.93 -8.27
N VAL A 230 12.38 16.25 -9.52
CA VAL A 230 11.89 17.49 -10.17
C VAL A 230 10.37 17.43 -10.35
N ALA A 231 9.84 16.31 -10.84
CA ALA A 231 8.42 16.12 -11.08
C ALA A 231 7.58 16.12 -9.78
N ASN A 232 8.19 15.77 -8.64
CA ASN A 232 7.57 15.85 -7.32
C ASN A 232 7.15 17.28 -6.92
N TRP A 233 7.69 18.31 -7.56
CA TRP A 233 7.27 19.69 -7.32
C TRP A 233 5.87 20.00 -7.88
N VAL A 234 5.39 19.18 -8.83
CA VAL A 234 4.06 19.34 -9.43
C VAL A 234 3.25 18.03 -9.29
N PRO A 235 2.90 17.62 -8.05
CA PRO A 235 2.26 16.34 -7.79
C PRO A 235 0.86 16.22 -8.42
N SER A 236 0.18 17.34 -8.68
CA SER A 236 -1.09 17.34 -9.42
C SER A 236 -0.97 16.79 -10.84
N LEU A 237 0.20 16.94 -11.48
CA LEU A 237 0.46 16.42 -12.81
C LEU A 237 1.10 15.02 -12.75
N PHE A 238 2.13 14.85 -11.93
CA PHE A 238 3.03 13.70 -12.05
C PHE A 238 2.86 12.63 -10.98
N ALA A 239 2.12 12.89 -9.88
CA ALA A 239 2.02 11.90 -8.83
C ALA A 239 1.32 10.61 -9.29
N THR A 240 2.02 9.49 -9.09
CA THR A 240 1.51 8.13 -9.28
C THR A 240 1.52 7.31 -8.00
N ARG A 241 2.27 7.75 -6.99
CA ARG A 241 2.39 7.10 -5.68
C ARG A 241 2.18 8.11 -4.55
N LEU A 242 1.67 7.65 -3.43
CA LEU A 242 1.57 8.41 -2.19
C LEU A 242 2.07 7.60 -1.01
N LEU A 243 2.54 8.30 0.01
CA LEU A 243 2.87 7.77 1.32
C LEU A 243 2.15 8.58 2.39
N VAL A 244 1.51 7.88 3.31
CA VAL A 244 0.89 8.44 4.51
C VAL A 244 1.42 7.69 5.71
N ALA A 245 1.92 8.43 6.71
CA ALA A 245 2.27 7.88 8.00
C ALA A 245 1.36 8.51 9.07
N LEU A 246 0.61 7.64 9.76
CA LEU A 246 -0.26 7.99 10.87
C LEU A 246 0.33 7.43 12.16
N GLU A 247 0.22 8.18 13.25
CA GLU A 247 0.61 7.74 14.59
C GLU A 247 -0.63 7.60 15.46
N LYS A 248 -0.75 6.50 16.21
CA LYS A 248 -1.81 6.30 17.20
C LYS A 248 -1.62 7.23 18.39
N ASN A 249 -2.66 8.04 18.71
CA ASN A 249 -2.67 8.99 19.84
C ASN A 249 -2.72 8.30 21.20
#